data_a7f4e9585950d91146c5c3ed33f8788f
#
_entry.id   a7f4e9585950d91146c5c3ed33f8788f
#
_cell.length_a   1.000
_cell.length_b   1.000
_cell.length_c   1.000
_cell.angle_alpha   90.00
_cell.angle_beta   90.00
_cell.angle_gamma   90.00
#
_symmetry.space_group_name_H-M   'P 1'
#
loop_
_entity.id
_entity.type
_entity.pdbx_description
1 polymer ?
#
loop_
_entity_poly.entity_id
_entity_poly.type
_entity_poly.pdbx_seq_one_letter_code
_entity_poly.pdbx_strand_id
1 'polypeptide(L)'
;MNKKFLCIAVFFTSHLSLIAEEEWIEGTSQPRERITISSPVEEVVEEVLVEEGDDVIKGDVLAKLLSKKQELAAKKLDHLIAKARFEYEAVKELYEKKIESKASYLEKKAILGGFEVDKKMAENDVSDRLIKSPSDGVIVYRLIDPGESAEKVKALFELIDVSSLQLVFFLTT
;
A
#
# COMPACT_ATOMS: atom_id res chain seq x y z
N MET A 1 -83.17 -6.79 62.49
CA MET A 1 -83.14 -7.07 61.07
C MET A 1 -82.28 -6.00 60.37
N ASN A 2 -80.94 -6.21 60.30
CA ASN A 2 -80.04 -5.22 59.77
C ASN A 2 -79.38 -5.79 58.52
N LYS A 3 -79.72 -5.17 57.39
CA LYS A 3 -79.02 -5.46 56.13
C LYS A 3 -77.80 -4.54 56.04
N LYS A 4 -76.61 -5.13 56.12
CA LYS A 4 -75.37 -4.44 55.83
C LYS A 4 -75.16 -4.40 54.33
N PHE A 5 -75.10 -3.22 53.73
CA PHE A 5 -74.68 -3.00 52.36
C PHE A 5 -73.12 -3.06 52.31
N LEU A 6 -72.58 -3.99 51.58
CA LEU A 6 -71.13 -4.08 51.31
C LEU A 6 -70.85 -3.34 50.00
N CYS A 7 -70.24 -2.18 50.14
CA CYS A 7 -69.78 -1.39 48.97
C CYS A 7 -68.47 -1.92 48.47
N ILE A 8 -68.41 -2.63 47.31
CA ILE A 8 -67.26 -3.07 46.69
C ILE A 8 -66.70 -1.94 45.79
N ALA A 9 -65.64 -1.27 46.23
CA ALA A 9 -64.89 -0.33 45.40
C ALA A 9 -64.02 -1.06 44.44
N VAL A 10 -64.34 -1.08 43.13
CA VAL A 10 -63.50 -1.60 42.06
C VAL A 10 -62.47 -0.52 41.73
N PHE A 11 -61.25 -0.74 42.19
CA PHE A 11 -60.10 0.07 41.74
C PHE A 11 -59.75 -0.33 40.30
N PHE A 12 -60.12 0.54 39.35
CA PHE A 12 -59.70 0.44 37.96
C PHE A 12 -58.27 1.03 37.84
N THR A 13 -57.26 0.17 37.95
CA THR A 13 -55.86 0.57 37.67
C THR A 13 -55.70 0.65 36.18
N SER A 14 -55.76 1.85 35.62
CA SER A 14 -55.35 2.10 34.23
C SER A 14 -53.86 1.91 34.10
N HIS A 15 -53.43 0.78 33.56
CA HIS A 15 -52.08 0.62 33.07
C HIS A 15 -51.89 1.50 31.83
N LEU A 16 -51.28 2.66 32.02
CA LEU A 16 -50.78 3.50 30.94
C LEU A 16 -49.54 2.81 30.40
N SER A 17 -49.70 1.99 29.36
CA SER A 17 -48.58 1.43 28.61
C SER A 17 -47.86 2.57 27.88
N LEU A 18 -46.73 2.99 28.40
CA LEU A 18 -45.80 3.86 27.66
C LEU A 18 -45.26 3.03 26.51
N ILE A 19 -45.82 3.18 25.32
CA ILE A 19 -45.24 2.66 24.08
C ILE A 19 -44.07 3.61 23.79
N ALA A 20 -42.86 3.17 24.11
CA ALA A 20 -41.66 3.81 23.60
C ALA A 20 -41.62 3.53 22.09
N GLU A 21 -41.84 4.54 21.27
CA GLU A 21 -41.56 4.48 19.85
C GLU A 21 -40.04 4.29 19.72
N GLU A 22 -39.61 3.11 19.32
CA GLU A 22 -38.24 2.86 18.94
C GLU A 22 -37.99 3.54 17.59
N GLU A 23 -37.33 4.68 17.62
CA GLU A 23 -36.92 5.41 16.43
C GLU A 23 -35.66 4.73 15.87
N TRP A 24 -35.80 4.00 14.77
CA TRP A 24 -34.70 3.36 14.07
C TRP A 24 -33.94 4.40 13.26
N ILE A 25 -32.68 4.61 13.58
CA ILE A 25 -31.80 5.48 12.82
C ILE A 25 -31.04 4.60 11.83
N GLU A 26 -31.25 4.78 10.53
CA GLU A 26 -30.46 4.12 9.50
C GLU A 26 -29.11 4.81 9.39
N GLY A 27 -28.04 4.04 9.57
CA GLY A 27 -26.66 4.47 9.41
C GLY A 27 -25.94 3.60 8.39
N THR A 28 -25.15 4.23 7.54
CA THR A 28 -24.28 3.52 6.59
C THR A 28 -22.84 3.64 7.06
N SER A 29 -22.15 2.50 7.16
CA SER A 29 -20.72 2.47 7.39
C SER A 29 -19.99 2.69 6.06
N GLN A 30 -19.12 3.70 6.02
CA GLN A 30 -18.29 3.99 4.85
C GLN A 30 -16.81 3.98 5.24
N PRO A 31 -15.92 3.46 4.40
CA PRO A 31 -14.49 3.60 4.63
C PRO A 31 -14.12 5.09 4.56
N ARG A 32 -13.24 5.52 5.46
CA ARG A 32 -12.79 6.91 5.51
C ARG A 32 -11.95 7.29 4.31
N GLU A 33 -11.13 6.36 3.84
CA GLU A 33 -10.23 6.57 2.72
C GLU A 33 -10.32 5.43 1.73
N ARG A 34 -10.38 5.80 0.45
CA ARG A 34 -10.23 4.90 -0.69
C ARG A 34 -8.97 5.32 -1.43
N ILE A 35 -8.07 4.37 -1.62
CA ILE A 35 -6.77 4.60 -2.24
C ILE A 35 -6.77 3.89 -3.59
N THR A 36 -6.54 4.66 -4.65
CA THR A 36 -6.34 4.12 -6.00
C THR A 36 -4.86 3.88 -6.23
N ILE A 37 -4.49 2.66 -6.57
CA ILE A 37 -3.12 2.24 -6.84
C ILE A 37 -2.96 2.13 -8.35
N SER A 38 -1.95 2.85 -8.88
CA SER A 38 -1.59 2.86 -10.30
C SER A 38 -0.13 2.49 -10.49
N SER A 39 0.28 2.19 -11.74
CA SER A 39 1.67 1.93 -12.05
C SER A 39 2.47 3.22 -12.25
N PRO A 40 3.70 3.32 -11.73
CA PRO A 40 4.62 4.42 -12.05
C PRO A 40 5.21 4.30 -13.45
N VAL A 41 5.18 3.11 -14.05
CA VAL A 41 5.73 2.81 -15.38
C VAL A 41 4.70 2.13 -16.26
N GLU A 42 4.86 2.25 -17.58
CA GLU A 42 4.08 1.49 -18.56
C GLU A 42 4.81 0.20 -18.89
N GLU A 43 4.20 -0.94 -18.57
CA GLU A 43 4.79 -2.26 -18.80
C GLU A 43 3.70 -3.36 -18.74
N VAL A 44 3.98 -4.53 -19.29
CA VAL A 44 3.06 -5.68 -19.22
C VAL A 44 3.06 -6.30 -17.83
N VAL A 45 1.89 -6.64 -17.32
CA VAL A 45 1.74 -7.38 -16.06
C VAL A 45 2.16 -8.82 -16.24
N GLU A 46 3.18 -9.25 -15.49
CA GLU A 46 3.67 -10.63 -15.47
C GLU A 46 2.80 -11.50 -14.56
N GLU A 47 2.48 -10.98 -13.37
CA GLU A 47 1.75 -11.71 -12.33
C GLU A 47 0.93 -10.75 -11.45
N VAL A 48 -0.26 -11.17 -11.06
CA VAL A 48 -1.07 -10.53 -10.03
C VAL A 48 -1.11 -11.47 -8.83
N LEU A 49 -0.83 -10.94 -7.63
CA LEU A 49 -0.60 -11.74 -6.41
C LEU A 49 -1.75 -11.63 -5.41
N VAL A 50 -2.74 -10.80 -5.69
CA VAL A 50 -3.88 -10.55 -4.79
C VAL A 50 -5.19 -10.60 -5.54
N GLU A 51 -6.27 -10.93 -4.81
CA GLU A 51 -7.63 -10.95 -5.30
C GLU A 51 -8.49 -9.92 -4.55
N GLU A 52 -9.70 -9.66 -5.08
CA GLU A 52 -10.69 -8.83 -4.38
C GLU A 52 -11.11 -9.48 -3.06
N GLY A 53 -11.08 -8.71 -1.98
CA GLY A 53 -11.35 -9.15 -0.62
C GLY A 53 -10.11 -9.52 0.19
N ASP A 54 -8.91 -9.54 -0.40
CA ASP A 54 -7.68 -9.85 0.32
C ASP A 54 -7.27 -8.70 1.26
N ASP A 55 -6.86 -9.08 2.46
CA ASP A 55 -6.18 -8.20 3.41
C ASP A 55 -4.72 -8.03 3.01
N VAL A 56 -4.25 -6.80 2.93
CA VAL A 56 -2.87 -6.46 2.60
C VAL A 56 -2.28 -5.49 3.60
N ILE A 57 -0.98 -5.58 3.82
CA ILE A 57 -0.23 -4.62 4.62
C ILE A 57 0.63 -3.72 3.74
N LYS A 58 1.02 -2.56 4.29
CA LYS A 58 1.90 -1.61 3.61
C LYS A 58 3.18 -2.28 3.14
N GLY A 59 3.46 -2.19 1.84
CA GLY A 59 4.64 -2.75 1.22
C GLY A 59 4.44 -4.13 0.56
N ASP A 60 3.30 -4.78 0.79
CA ASP A 60 2.95 -6.03 0.09
C ASP A 60 2.94 -5.83 -1.42
N VAL A 61 3.48 -6.80 -2.15
CA VAL A 61 3.49 -6.78 -3.61
C VAL A 61 2.15 -7.30 -4.12
N LEU A 62 1.41 -6.42 -4.81
CA LEU A 62 0.10 -6.71 -5.37
C LEU A 62 0.20 -7.29 -6.79
N ALA A 63 1.13 -6.74 -7.59
CA ALA A 63 1.41 -7.22 -8.93
C ALA A 63 2.89 -7.03 -9.29
N LYS A 64 3.35 -7.86 -10.22
CA LYS A 64 4.69 -7.77 -10.82
C LYS A 64 4.54 -7.44 -12.30
N LEU A 65 5.29 -6.47 -12.76
CA LEU A 65 5.43 -6.13 -14.18
C LEU A 65 6.70 -6.79 -14.74
N LEU A 66 6.77 -6.94 -16.06
CA LEU A 66 7.95 -7.48 -16.73
C LEU A 66 9.18 -6.63 -16.40
N SER A 67 10.17 -7.22 -15.71
CA SER A 67 11.36 -6.54 -15.18
C SER A 67 12.68 -7.10 -15.70
N LYS A 68 12.65 -8.17 -16.45
CA LYS A 68 13.84 -8.95 -16.85
C LYS A 68 14.98 -8.12 -17.42
N LYS A 69 14.65 -7.14 -18.26
CA LYS A 69 15.64 -6.25 -18.88
C LYS A 69 16.35 -5.39 -17.83
N GLN A 70 15.60 -4.87 -16.86
CA GLN A 70 16.08 -3.99 -15.80
C GLN A 70 16.91 -4.78 -14.79
N GLU A 71 16.48 -5.99 -14.43
CA GLU A 71 17.25 -6.91 -13.58
C GLU A 71 18.63 -7.21 -14.19
N LEU A 72 18.68 -7.51 -15.51
CA LEU A 72 19.94 -7.74 -16.20
C LEU A 72 20.80 -6.47 -16.27
N ALA A 73 20.20 -5.30 -16.39
CA ALA A 73 20.93 -4.03 -16.34
C ALA A 73 21.57 -3.79 -14.96
N ALA A 74 20.80 -4.02 -13.87
CA ALA A 74 21.32 -3.96 -12.50
C ALA A 74 22.48 -4.96 -12.29
N LYS A 75 22.29 -6.21 -12.73
CA LYS A 75 23.33 -7.25 -12.63
C LYS A 75 24.61 -6.93 -13.42
N LYS A 76 24.48 -6.29 -14.58
CA LYS A 76 25.65 -5.80 -15.34
C LYS A 76 26.45 -4.80 -14.52
N LEU A 77 25.77 -3.90 -13.80
CA LEU A 77 26.44 -2.90 -12.96
C LEU A 77 27.17 -3.54 -11.78
N ASP A 78 26.70 -4.67 -11.22
CA ASP A 78 27.45 -5.42 -10.20
C ASP A 78 28.85 -5.79 -10.68
N HIS A 79 28.97 -6.27 -11.92
CA HIS A 79 30.28 -6.63 -12.49
C HIS A 79 31.16 -5.39 -12.74
N LEU A 80 30.58 -4.27 -13.18
CA LEU A 80 31.32 -3.02 -13.38
C LEU A 80 31.81 -2.44 -12.06
N ILE A 81 30.97 -2.47 -11.01
CA ILE A 81 31.33 -2.05 -9.66
C ILE A 81 32.46 -2.93 -9.11
N ALA A 82 32.38 -4.25 -9.26
CA ALA A 82 33.43 -5.16 -8.79
C ALA A 82 34.77 -4.84 -9.43
N LYS A 83 34.78 -4.58 -10.75
CA LYS A 83 35.99 -4.16 -11.47
C LYS A 83 36.51 -2.81 -10.98
N ALA A 84 35.62 -1.79 -10.93
CA ALA A 84 35.99 -0.44 -10.52
C ALA A 84 36.49 -0.39 -9.08
N ARG A 85 35.90 -1.20 -8.20
CA ARG A 85 36.34 -1.34 -6.81
C ARG A 85 37.74 -1.90 -6.70
N PHE A 86 38.03 -2.96 -7.42
CA PHE A 86 39.38 -3.54 -7.49
C PHE A 86 40.43 -2.51 -7.97
N GLU A 87 40.12 -1.76 -9.05
CA GLU A 87 41.01 -0.71 -9.58
C GLU A 87 41.21 0.43 -8.56
N TYR A 88 40.12 0.86 -7.89
CA TYR A 88 40.16 1.89 -6.86
C TYR A 88 41.02 1.46 -5.67
N GLU A 89 40.86 0.25 -5.17
CA GLU A 89 41.59 -0.27 -4.01
C GLU A 89 43.10 -0.38 -4.34
N ALA A 90 43.46 -0.87 -5.55
CA ALA A 90 44.84 -0.93 -6.00
C ALA A 90 45.48 0.46 -6.08
N VAL A 91 44.80 1.45 -6.68
CA VAL A 91 45.31 2.81 -6.78
C VAL A 91 45.37 3.50 -5.41
N LYS A 92 44.42 3.23 -4.54
CA LYS A 92 44.38 3.74 -3.15
C LYS A 92 45.61 3.27 -2.38
N GLU A 93 45.94 1.98 -2.44
CA GLU A 93 47.15 1.42 -1.79
C GLU A 93 48.44 2.09 -2.29
N LEU A 94 48.56 2.28 -3.61
CA LEU A 94 49.74 2.95 -4.21
C LEU A 94 49.83 4.44 -3.83
N TYR A 95 48.67 5.11 -3.76
CA TYR A 95 48.58 6.52 -3.29
C TYR A 95 49.02 6.66 -1.83
N GLU A 96 48.57 5.75 -0.94
CA GLU A 96 48.96 5.74 0.49
C GLU A 96 50.47 5.52 0.63
N LYS A 97 51.07 4.71 -0.24
CA LYS A 97 52.54 4.52 -0.36
C LYS A 97 53.27 5.66 -1.07
N LYS A 98 52.57 6.73 -1.49
CA LYS A 98 53.10 7.89 -2.25
C LYS A 98 53.69 7.54 -3.60
N ILE A 99 53.25 6.43 -4.21
CA ILE A 99 53.66 5.97 -5.53
C ILE A 99 52.75 6.56 -6.61
N GLU A 100 51.46 6.65 -6.32
CA GLU A 100 50.45 7.18 -7.23
C GLU A 100 50.05 8.62 -6.89
N SER A 101 49.52 9.34 -7.90
CA SER A 101 49.06 10.72 -7.75
C SER A 101 47.68 10.82 -7.08
N LYS A 102 47.45 11.94 -6.41
CA LYS A 102 46.11 12.26 -5.85
C LYS A 102 45.05 12.34 -6.97
N ALA A 103 45.42 12.78 -8.16
CA ALA A 103 44.53 12.86 -9.31
C ALA A 103 44.02 11.48 -9.73
N SER A 104 44.94 10.50 -9.89
CA SER A 104 44.61 9.11 -10.23
C SER A 104 43.71 8.45 -9.16
N TYR A 105 44.02 8.68 -7.87
CA TYR A 105 43.16 8.22 -6.76
C TYR A 105 41.75 8.78 -6.83
N LEU A 106 41.62 10.12 -7.03
CA LEU A 106 40.31 10.76 -7.11
C LEU A 106 39.52 10.33 -8.35
N GLU A 107 40.20 10.11 -9.47
CA GLU A 107 39.58 9.60 -10.70
C GLU A 107 38.94 8.22 -10.47
N LYS A 108 39.71 7.26 -9.92
CA LYS A 108 39.21 5.90 -9.67
C LYS A 108 38.06 5.91 -8.63
N LYS A 109 38.16 6.78 -7.61
CA LYS A 109 37.08 6.96 -6.64
C LYS A 109 35.81 7.50 -7.29
N ALA A 110 35.93 8.46 -8.22
CA ALA A 110 34.79 9.02 -8.93
C ALA A 110 34.12 7.99 -9.86
N ILE A 111 34.93 7.19 -10.57
CA ILE A 111 34.42 6.11 -11.44
C ILE A 111 33.62 5.07 -10.62
N LEU A 112 34.17 4.61 -9.49
CA LEU A 112 33.46 3.68 -8.61
C LEU A 112 32.13 4.28 -8.11
N GLY A 113 32.18 5.52 -7.60
CA GLY A 113 30.99 6.21 -7.13
C GLY A 113 29.93 6.41 -8.22
N GLY A 114 30.34 6.66 -9.47
CA GLY A 114 29.45 6.75 -10.62
C GLY A 114 28.68 5.44 -10.84
N PHE A 115 29.38 4.30 -10.91
CA PHE A 115 28.71 3.00 -11.08
C PHE A 115 27.82 2.61 -9.88
N GLU A 116 28.17 3.00 -8.66
CA GLU A 116 27.32 2.76 -7.48
C GLU A 116 26.01 3.55 -7.58
N VAL A 117 26.04 4.78 -8.10
CA VAL A 117 24.83 5.58 -8.37
C VAL A 117 24.00 4.95 -9.50
N ASP A 118 24.65 4.58 -10.62
CA ASP A 118 23.96 3.95 -11.75
C ASP A 118 23.26 2.65 -11.32
N LYS A 119 23.91 1.84 -10.47
CA LYS A 119 23.29 0.64 -9.91
C LYS A 119 22.03 0.97 -9.12
N LYS A 120 22.08 1.98 -8.26
CA LYS A 120 20.91 2.39 -7.47
C LYS A 120 19.75 2.85 -8.36
N MET A 121 20.06 3.54 -9.46
CA MET A 121 19.05 3.90 -10.47
C MET A 121 18.43 2.65 -11.12
N ALA A 122 19.25 1.68 -11.53
CA ALA A 122 18.75 0.45 -12.12
C ALA A 122 17.93 -0.40 -11.12
N GLU A 123 18.29 -0.41 -9.84
CA GLU A 123 17.50 -1.06 -8.78
C GLU A 123 16.15 -0.37 -8.55
N ASN A 124 16.11 0.96 -8.63
CA ASN A 124 14.84 1.70 -8.60
C ASN A 124 13.96 1.34 -9.81
N ASP A 125 14.55 1.25 -11.01
CA ASP A 125 13.82 0.83 -12.21
C ASP A 125 13.21 -0.58 -12.08
N VAL A 126 13.86 -1.49 -11.37
CA VAL A 126 13.31 -2.81 -11.01
C VAL A 126 12.20 -2.65 -9.97
N SER A 127 12.43 -1.83 -8.94
CA SER A 127 11.44 -1.60 -7.87
C SER A 127 10.14 -0.99 -8.38
N ASP A 128 10.21 -0.09 -9.36
CA ASP A 128 9.04 0.55 -9.99
C ASP A 128 8.15 -0.45 -10.75
N ARG A 129 8.63 -1.67 -10.99
CA ARG A 129 7.90 -2.79 -11.60
C ARG A 129 7.26 -3.73 -10.59
N LEU A 130 7.42 -3.45 -9.31
CA LEU A 130 6.70 -4.10 -8.22
C LEU A 130 5.61 -3.16 -7.72
N ILE A 131 4.38 -3.43 -8.10
CA ILE A 131 3.23 -2.64 -7.62
C ILE A 131 2.96 -3.06 -6.18
N LYS A 132 3.11 -2.11 -5.24
CA LYS A 132 3.01 -2.38 -3.80
C LYS A 132 1.87 -1.60 -3.17
N SER A 133 1.33 -2.17 -2.09
CA SER A 133 0.36 -1.45 -1.26
C SER A 133 1.01 -0.27 -0.54
N PRO A 134 0.43 0.95 -0.63
CA PRO A 134 0.93 2.12 0.09
C PRO A 134 0.54 2.14 1.57
N SER A 135 -0.46 1.35 1.98
CA SER A 135 -0.99 1.25 3.35
C SER A 135 -1.57 -0.13 3.63
N ASP A 136 -1.90 -0.37 4.88
CA ASP A 136 -2.71 -1.53 5.28
C ASP A 136 -4.15 -1.34 4.81
N GLY A 137 -4.87 -2.44 4.51
CA GLY A 137 -6.25 -2.38 4.09
C GLY A 137 -6.74 -3.61 3.34
N VAL A 138 -7.90 -3.49 2.69
CA VAL A 138 -8.54 -4.55 1.90
C VAL A 138 -8.62 -4.13 0.44
N ILE A 139 -8.27 -5.02 -0.48
CA ILE A 139 -8.45 -4.83 -1.92
C ILE A 139 -9.94 -4.91 -2.26
N VAL A 140 -10.52 -3.82 -2.74
CA VAL A 140 -11.94 -3.77 -3.13
C VAL A 140 -12.14 -4.11 -4.59
N TYR A 141 -11.25 -3.58 -5.44
CA TYR A 141 -11.29 -3.83 -6.88
C TYR A 141 -9.92 -4.16 -7.42
N ARG A 142 -9.88 -5.18 -8.26
CA ARG A 142 -8.76 -5.56 -9.11
C ARG A 142 -9.11 -5.23 -10.55
N LEU A 143 -8.46 -4.22 -11.11
CA LEU A 143 -8.77 -3.63 -12.41
C LEU A 143 -7.76 -4.00 -13.50
N ILE A 144 -6.91 -5.00 -13.23
CA ILE A 144 -5.85 -5.44 -14.14
C ILE A 144 -5.67 -6.96 -14.05
N ASP A 145 -5.41 -7.59 -15.20
CA ASP A 145 -5.15 -9.01 -15.34
C ASP A 145 -3.71 -9.30 -15.80
N PRO A 146 -3.16 -10.48 -15.48
CA PRO A 146 -1.88 -10.93 -16.04
C PRO A 146 -1.92 -10.90 -17.57
N GLY A 147 -0.86 -10.36 -18.21
CA GLY A 147 -0.74 -10.21 -19.65
C GLY A 147 -1.29 -8.89 -20.20
N GLU A 148 -1.99 -8.10 -19.39
CA GLU A 148 -2.42 -6.76 -19.79
C GLU A 148 -1.31 -5.73 -19.62
N SER A 149 -1.44 -4.57 -20.27
CA SER A 149 -0.53 -3.43 -20.11
C SER A 149 -0.99 -2.56 -18.95
N ALA A 150 -0.13 -2.41 -17.97
CA ALA A 150 -0.28 -1.40 -16.92
C ALA A 150 0.14 -0.04 -17.48
N GLU A 151 -0.83 0.83 -17.72
CA GLU A 151 -0.58 2.20 -18.16
C GLU A 151 -0.34 3.12 -16.97
N LYS A 152 0.49 4.15 -17.16
CA LYS A 152 0.65 5.19 -16.14
C LYS A 152 -0.68 5.86 -15.83
N VAL A 153 -0.92 6.17 -14.56
CA VAL A 153 -2.14 6.88 -14.08
C VAL A 153 -3.43 6.05 -14.13
N LYS A 154 -3.50 4.96 -14.92
CA LYS A 154 -4.65 4.05 -14.91
C LYS A 154 -4.69 3.28 -13.59
N ALA A 155 -5.87 3.23 -12.97
CA ALA A 155 -6.09 2.45 -11.75
C ALA A 155 -5.86 0.96 -12.02
N LEU A 156 -5.06 0.30 -11.18
CA LEU A 156 -4.82 -1.14 -11.20
C LEU A 156 -5.54 -1.83 -10.05
N PHE A 157 -5.56 -1.19 -8.89
CA PHE A 157 -6.25 -1.67 -7.69
C PHE A 157 -6.92 -0.51 -6.98
N GLU A 158 -8.01 -0.81 -6.26
CA GLU A 158 -8.59 0.07 -5.26
C GLU A 158 -8.52 -0.60 -3.89
N LEU A 159 -7.96 0.12 -2.93
CA LEU A 159 -7.76 -0.29 -1.55
C LEU A 159 -8.64 0.57 -0.64
N ILE A 160 -9.23 -0.03 0.40
CA ILE A 160 -9.87 0.69 1.50
C ILE A 160 -9.13 0.42 2.80
N ASP A 161 -8.93 1.48 3.59
CA ASP A 161 -8.49 1.36 4.98
C ASP A 161 -9.70 1.02 5.86
N VAL A 162 -9.72 -0.21 6.38
CA VAL A 162 -10.77 -0.70 7.28
C VAL A 162 -10.52 -0.38 8.75
N SER A 163 -9.34 0.16 9.09
CA SER A 163 -8.99 0.53 10.47
C SER A 163 -9.78 1.75 10.95
N SER A 164 -10.26 2.57 10.02
CA SER A 164 -11.04 3.77 10.29
C SER A 164 -12.34 3.78 9.48
N LEU A 165 -13.45 3.36 10.14
CA LEU A 165 -14.78 3.43 9.55
C LEU A 165 -15.50 4.71 10.00
N GLN A 166 -16.15 5.38 9.06
CA GLN A 166 -17.03 6.51 9.34
C GLN A 166 -18.47 6.03 9.26
N LEU A 167 -19.23 6.27 10.36
CA LEU A 167 -20.67 6.04 10.38
C LEU A 167 -21.38 7.32 9.94
N VAL A 168 -22.15 7.22 8.87
CA VAL A 168 -22.97 8.33 8.36
C VAL A 168 -24.43 8.02 8.71
N PHE A 169 -25.04 8.88 9.52
CA PHE A 169 -26.44 8.78 9.90
C PHE A 169 -27.25 9.82 9.11
N PHE A 170 -28.37 9.40 8.56
CA PHE A 170 -29.35 10.29 7.95
C PHE A 170 -30.49 10.50 8.93
N LEU A 171 -30.59 11.71 9.47
CA LEU A 171 -31.74 12.11 10.30
C LEU A 171 -32.79 12.67 9.35
N THR A 172 -33.95 12.01 9.27
CA THR A 172 -35.11 12.53 8.58
C THR A 172 -35.85 13.46 9.57
N THR A 173 -35.94 14.74 9.27
CA THR A 173 -36.70 15.73 10.02
C THR A 173 -38.16 15.82 9.49
#